data_e3e566aa8a7095e9b38a13e24e13ff03
#
_entry.id   e3e566aa8a7095e9b38a13e24e13ff03
#
_cell.length_a   1.000
_cell.length_b   1.000
_cell.length_c   1.000
_cell.angle_alpha   90.00
_cell.angle_beta   90.00
_cell.angle_gamma   90.00
#
_symmetry.space_group_name_H-M   'P 1'
#
loop_
_entity.id
_entity.type
_entity.pdbx_description
1 polymer ?
#
loop_
_entity_poly.entity_id
_entity_poly.type
_entity_poly.pdbx_seq_one_letter_code
_entity_poly.pdbx_strand_id
1 'polypeptide(L)'
;MRDKLKIRYVVLIVLLSVVWATQLIPILGEVYAQSVYPVISHFLSSFSKLMPFAIGDLFIFLSVLGLLFNPIRARYIQKKKWKQILLNEMEYLLWIYVWFYLAWGLNYSQKDFYGRTNIPYTAYTPEIFQSFVDNYIDKLNASYTDVTSIDEPLVCRESVHGYNQISDTLGIHRPPHSSPRVKTMLFTPFISMVSVTGSMGPFFCEFTLNGDLLPSQYPATYAHELAHLL
;
A
#
# COMPACT_ATOMS: atom_id res chain seq x y z
N MET A 1 -17.23 -15.24 29.50
CA MET A 1 -17.16 -13.90 28.88
C MET A 1 -15.94 -13.09 29.34
N ARG A 2 -15.63 -13.07 30.65
CA ARG A 2 -14.48 -12.33 31.23
C ARG A 2 -13.11 -12.82 30.73
N ASP A 3 -12.94 -14.14 30.52
CA ASP A 3 -11.66 -14.70 30.05
C ASP A 3 -11.40 -14.45 28.56
N LYS A 4 -12.43 -14.48 27.71
CA LYS A 4 -12.30 -14.10 26.29
C LYS A 4 -11.88 -12.63 26.11
N LEU A 5 -12.35 -11.75 26.99
CA LEU A 5 -11.97 -10.34 26.99
C LEU A 5 -10.48 -10.17 27.36
N LYS A 6 -9.99 -10.92 28.35
CA LYS A 6 -8.58 -10.89 28.76
C LYS A 6 -7.65 -11.40 27.65
N ILE A 7 -8.00 -12.51 27.00
CA ILE A 7 -7.22 -13.07 25.90
C ILE A 7 -7.07 -12.07 24.74
N ARG A 8 -8.16 -11.39 24.37
CA ARG A 8 -8.16 -10.39 23.31
C ARG A 8 -7.16 -9.24 23.58
N TYR A 9 -7.12 -8.72 24.79
CA TYR A 9 -6.16 -7.69 25.16
C TYR A 9 -4.72 -8.19 25.22
N VAL A 10 -4.50 -9.41 25.68
CA VAL A 10 -3.17 -10.02 25.66
C VAL A 10 -2.68 -10.17 24.24
N VAL A 11 -3.49 -10.68 23.33
CA VAL A 11 -3.15 -10.79 21.91
C VAL A 11 -2.83 -9.42 21.30
N LEU A 12 -3.66 -8.42 21.57
CA LEU A 12 -3.43 -7.06 21.06
C LEU A 12 -2.10 -6.48 21.57
N ILE A 13 -1.79 -6.63 22.86
CA ILE A 13 -0.54 -6.17 23.45
C ILE A 13 0.66 -6.88 22.82
N VAL A 14 0.59 -8.21 22.67
CA VAL A 14 1.66 -8.98 22.02
C VAL A 14 1.88 -8.51 20.60
N LEU A 15 0.82 -8.33 19.80
CA LEU A 15 0.95 -7.85 18.41
C LEU A 15 1.50 -6.42 18.33
N LEU A 16 1.06 -5.53 19.21
CA LEU A 16 1.62 -4.18 19.32
C LEU A 16 3.11 -4.21 19.67
N SER A 17 3.50 -5.09 20.60
CA SER A 17 4.90 -5.26 20.98
C SER A 17 5.74 -5.78 19.80
N VAL A 18 5.20 -6.71 19.00
CA VAL A 18 5.85 -7.20 17.77
C VAL A 18 6.02 -6.06 16.77
N VAL A 19 4.96 -5.28 16.50
CA VAL A 19 5.02 -4.13 15.60
C VAL A 19 6.08 -3.13 16.05
N TRP A 20 6.09 -2.74 17.32
CA TRP A 20 7.07 -1.79 17.85
C TRP A 20 8.50 -2.35 17.86
N ALA A 21 8.68 -3.61 18.22
CA ALA A 21 10.00 -4.24 18.17
C ALA A 21 10.56 -4.25 16.73
N THR A 22 9.70 -4.55 15.72
CA THR A 22 10.11 -4.54 14.32
C THR A 22 10.45 -3.14 13.83
N GLN A 23 9.77 -2.11 14.31
CA GLN A 23 10.08 -0.70 13.97
C GLN A 23 11.37 -0.20 14.62
N LEU A 24 11.69 -0.67 15.84
CA LEU A 24 12.83 -0.18 16.60
C LEU A 24 14.14 -0.96 16.33
N ILE A 25 14.02 -2.21 15.88
CA ILE A 25 15.16 -3.11 15.68
C ILE A 25 15.35 -3.33 14.17
N PRO A 26 16.35 -2.68 13.53
CA PRO A 26 16.52 -2.69 12.07
C PRO A 26 16.59 -4.09 11.45
N ILE A 27 17.21 -5.05 12.16
CA ILE A 27 17.30 -6.44 11.66
C ILE A 27 15.90 -7.09 11.54
N LEU A 28 14.96 -6.78 12.44
CA LEU A 28 13.61 -7.32 12.38
C LEU A 28 12.81 -6.69 11.23
N GLY A 29 13.03 -5.40 10.96
CA GLY A 29 12.44 -4.71 9.80
C GLY A 29 12.91 -5.34 8.49
N GLU A 30 14.19 -5.62 8.37
CA GLU A 30 14.76 -6.29 7.19
C GLU A 30 14.23 -7.72 7.02
N VAL A 31 14.20 -8.51 8.11
CA VAL A 31 13.64 -9.87 8.09
C VAL A 31 12.16 -9.85 7.69
N TYR A 32 11.40 -8.91 8.24
CA TYR A 32 10.00 -8.76 7.85
C TYR A 32 9.88 -8.46 6.37
N ALA A 33 10.56 -7.43 5.87
CA ALA A 33 10.46 -7.00 4.48
C ALA A 33 10.90 -8.10 3.50
N GLN A 34 12.02 -8.78 3.79
CA GLN A 34 12.61 -9.76 2.86
C GLN A 34 11.97 -11.15 2.93
N SER A 35 11.43 -11.56 4.07
CA SER A 35 10.98 -12.95 4.25
C SER A 35 9.49 -13.09 4.59
N VAL A 36 8.93 -12.15 5.35
CA VAL A 36 7.55 -12.25 5.84
C VAL A 36 6.58 -11.55 4.90
N TYR A 37 6.90 -10.34 4.50
CA TYR A 37 6.03 -9.53 3.64
C TYR A 37 5.71 -10.18 2.29
N PRO A 38 6.64 -10.81 1.55
CA PRO A 38 6.32 -11.46 0.28
C PRO A 38 5.24 -12.54 0.41
N VAL A 39 5.24 -13.28 1.53
CA VAL A 39 4.21 -14.29 1.80
C VAL A 39 2.87 -13.62 2.10
N ILE A 40 2.87 -12.57 2.93
CA ILE A 40 1.66 -11.81 3.26
C ILE A 40 1.09 -11.15 2.01
N SER A 41 1.92 -10.45 1.22
CA SER A 41 1.47 -9.75 0.02
C SER A 41 0.93 -10.71 -1.03
N HIS A 42 1.55 -11.87 -1.22
CA HIS A 42 1.04 -12.90 -2.12
C HIS A 42 -0.33 -13.43 -1.67
N PHE A 43 -0.50 -13.71 -0.38
CA PHE A 43 -1.76 -14.21 0.18
C PHE A 43 -2.87 -13.16 0.07
N LEU A 44 -2.60 -11.92 0.55
CA LEU A 44 -3.60 -10.84 0.55
C LEU A 44 -3.98 -10.40 -0.86
N SER A 45 -2.99 -10.26 -1.76
CA SER A 45 -3.27 -9.91 -3.17
C SER A 45 -3.99 -11.02 -3.92
N SER A 46 -3.72 -12.29 -3.62
CA SER A 46 -4.47 -13.44 -4.17
C SER A 46 -5.93 -13.40 -3.74
N PHE A 47 -6.18 -13.14 -2.44
CA PHE A 47 -7.53 -12.99 -1.92
C PHE A 47 -8.24 -11.78 -2.53
N SER A 48 -7.56 -10.63 -2.55
CA SER A 48 -8.09 -9.40 -3.14
C SER A 48 -8.43 -9.57 -4.62
N LYS A 49 -7.58 -10.28 -5.39
CA LYS A 49 -7.79 -10.54 -6.82
C LYS A 49 -9.13 -11.23 -7.14
N LEU A 50 -9.70 -12.00 -6.22
CA LEU A 50 -10.99 -12.66 -6.40
C LEU A 50 -12.17 -11.67 -6.44
N MET A 51 -12.03 -10.50 -5.83
CA MET A 51 -13.10 -9.51 -5.73
C MET A 51 -13.06 -8.55 -6.92
N PRO A 52 -14.23 -8.22 -7.52
CA PRO A 52 -14.30 -7.31 -8.66
C PRO A 52 -14.13 -5.82 -8.29
N PHE A 53 -14.12 -5.48 -7.01
CA PHE A 53 -14.04 -4.12 -6.49
C PHE A 53 -12.88 -3.99 -5.51
N ALA A 54 -12.51 -2.75 -5.17
CA ALA A 54 -11.48 -2.43 -4.18
C ALA A 54 -11.97 -2.76 -2.76
N ILE A 55 -11.44 -3.85 -2.18
CA ILE A 55 -11.81 -4.28 -0.82
C ILE A 55 -11.26 -3.29 0.21
N GLY A 56 -10.06 -2.73 -0.03
CA GLY A 56 -9.44 -1.74 0.83
C GLY A 56 -10.28 -0.49 0.96
N ASP A 57 -10.79 0.04 -0.16
CA ASP A 57 -11.68 1.20 -0.17
C ASP A 57 -12.97 0.92 0.63
N LEU A 58 -13.56 -0.25 0.40
CA LEU A 58 -14.76 -0.67 1.13
C LEU A 58 -14.46 -0.83 2.62
N PHE A 59 -13.34 -1.43 2.98
CA PHE A 59 -12.91 -1.59 4.37
C PHE A 59 -12.73 -0.24 5.06
N ILE A 60 -12.05 0.71 4.43
CA ILE A 60 -11.84 2.05 4.96
C ILE A 60 -13.20 2.74 5.13
N PHE A 61 -14.05 2.73 4.12
CA PHE A 61 -15.38 3.34 4.16
C PHE A 61 -16.24 2.78 5.31
N LEU A 62 -16.32 1.45 5.41
CA LEU A 62 -17.09 0.79 6.48
C LEU A 62 -16.48 1.05 7.87
N SER A 63 -15.15 1.16 7.96
CA SER A 63 -14.46 1.49 9.21
C SER A 63 -14.79 2.92 9.67
N VAL A 64 -14.77 3.88 8.74
CA VAL A 64 -15.16 5.27 9.04
C VAL A 64 -16.63 5.34 9.46
N LEU A 65 -17.53 4.69 8.73
CA LEU A 65 -18.94 4.61 9.12
C LEU A 65 -19.11 3.97 10.49
N GLY A 66 -18.38 2.90 10.77
CA GLY A 66 -18.39 2.24 12.07
C GLY A 66 -17.98 3.18 13.20
N LEU A 67 -16.86 3.92 13.03
CA LEU A 67 -16.38 4.90 14.01
C LEU A 67 -17.36 6.06 14.23
N LEU A 68 -18.13 6.45 13.21
CA LEU A 68 -19.12 7.51 13.34
C LEU A 68 -20.44 7.03 13.99
N PHE A 69 -20.93 5.86 13.58
CA PHE A 69 -22.26 5.39 13.99
C PHE A 69 -22.25 4.52 15.25
N ASN A 70 -21.17 3.76 15.50
CA ASN A 70 -21.10 2.89 16.66
C ASN A 70 -21.15 3.64 18.00
N PRO A 71 -20.48 4.79 18.20
CA PRO A 71 -20.63 5.60 19.42
C PRO A 71 -22.08 6.05 19.67
N ILE A 72 -22.77 6.48 18.62
CA ILE A 72 -24.17 6.92 18.68
C ILE A 72 -25.05 5.74 19.12
N ARG A 73 -24.93 4.60 18.43
CA ARG A 73 -25.65 3.37 18.78
C ARG A 73 -25.34 2.91 20.20
N ALA A 74 -24.06 2.90 20.59
CA ALA A 74 -23.62 2.46 21.91
C ALA A 74 -24.15 3.37 23.02
N ARG A 75 -24.23 4.68 22.77
CA ARG A 75 -24.75 5.65 23.76
C ARG A 75 -26.25 5.58 23.89
N TYR A 76 -26.99 5.64 22.80
CA TYR A 76 -28.44 5.83 22.83
C TYR A 76 -29.21 4.50 22.86
N ILE A 77 -28.75 3.45 22.18
CA ILE A 77 -29.42 2.15 22.14
C ILE A 77 -28.90 1.23 23.23
N GLN A 78 -27.57 1.07 23.35
CA GLN A 78 -26.99 0.18 24.36
C GLN A 78 -26.80 0.84 25.75
N LYS A 79 -27.03 2.13 25.86
CA LYS A 79 -26.93 2.93 27.11
C LYS A 79 -25.55 2.81 27.78
N LYS A 80 -24.48 2.61 27.02
CA LYS A 80 -23.11 2.52 27.54
C LYS A 80 -22.63 3.91 28.04
N LYS A 81 -21.71 3.87 29.01
CA LYS A 81 -21.01 5.07 29.47
C LYS A 81 -19.99 5.55 28.45
N TRP A 82 -19.79 6.85 28.29
CA TRP A 82 -18.81 7.42 27.33
C TRP A 82 -17.41 6.83 27.46
N LYS A 83 -16.94 6.60 28.70
CA LYS A 83 -15.64 5.95 28.94
C LYS A 83 -15.56 4.57 28.27
N GLN A 84 -16.60 3.76 28.33
CA GLN A 84 -16.63 2.43 27.69
C GLN A 84 -16.68 2.53 26.16
N ILE A 85 -17.41 3.54 25.65
CA ILE A 85 -17.47 3.81 24.21
C ILE A 85 -16.09 4.19 23.71
N LEU A 86 -15.44 5.17 24.34
CA LEU A 86 -14.11 5.62 23.96
C LEU A 86 -13.07 4.47 24.00
N LEU A 87 -13.09 3.65 25.05
CA LEU A 87 -12.19 2.49 25.14
C LEU A 87 -12.42 1.47 24.01
N ASN A 88 -13.67 1.25 23.60
CA ASN A 88 -13.97 0.33 22.49
C ASN A 88 -13.52 0.90 21.15
N GLU A 89 -13.70 2.22 20.90
CA GLU A 89 -13.22 2.88 19.67
C GLU A 89 -11.68 2.88 19.61
N MET A 90 -11.03 3.18 20.73
CA MET A 90 -9.56 3.10 20.81
C MET A 90 -9.04 1.68 20.56
N GLU A 91 -9.69 0.67 21.12
CA GLU A 91 -9.34 -0.72 20.85
C GLU A 91 -9.52 -1.07 19.36
N TYR A 92 -10.63 -0.63 18.75
CA TYR A 92 -10.86 -0.85 17.32
C TYR A 92 -9.77 -0.20 16.46
N LEU A 93 -9.39 1.05 16.76
CA LEU A 93 -8.29 1.74 16.08
C LEU A 93 -6.95 1.04 16.27
N LEU A 94 -6.68 0.49 17.46
CA LEU A 94 -5.46 -0.28 17.70
C LEU A 94 -5.42 -1.58 16.87
N TRP A 95 -6.56 -2.24 16.65
CA TRP A 95 -6.64 -3.40 15.75
C TRP A 95 -6.40 -3.02 14.29
N ILE A 96 -6.95 -1.88 13.82
CA ILE A 96 -6.66 -1.34 12.47
C ILE A 96 -5.17 -1.02 12.34
N TYR A 97 -4.59 -0.38 13.35
CA TYR A 97 -3.16 -0.05 13.41
C TYR A 97 -2.28 -1.31 13.28
N VAL A 98 -2.55 -2.32 14.10
CA VAL A 98 -1.82 -3.61 14.05
C VAL A 98 -1.96 -4.25 12.67
N TRP A 99 -3.19 -4.28 12.13
CA TRP A 99 -3.44 -4.87 10.82
C TRP A 99 -2.70 -4.13 9.70
N PHE A 100 -2.74 -2.80 9.69
CA PHE A 100 -2.00 -1.97 8.75
C PHE A 100 -0.51 -2.30 8.76
N TYR A 101 0.10 -2.32 9.95
CA TYR A 101 1.52 -2.59 10.06
C TYR A 101 1.89 -4.02 9.67
N LEU A 102 1.14 -5.00 10.12
CA LEU A 102 1.40 -6.40 9.78
C LEU A 102 1.10 -6.74 8.31
N ALA A 103 0.18 -6.03 7.68
CA ALA A 103 -0.14 -6.25 6.27
C ALA A 103 0.85 -5.57 5.32
N TRP A 104 1.37 -4.39 5.69
CA TRP A 104 2.21 -3.60 4.79
C TRP A 104 3.15 -2.60 5.50
N GLY A 105 2.68 -1.91 6.53
CA GLY A 105 3.37 -0.76 7.11
C GLY A 105 4.76 -1.04 7.66
N LEU A 106 5.07 -2.28 8.06
CA LEU A 106 6.40 -2.67 8.53
C LEU A 106 7.47 -2.63 7.45
N ASN A 107 7.11 -2.54 6.16
CA ASN A 107 8.08 -2.33 5.08
C ASN A 107 8.84 -0.99 5.21
N TYR A 108 8.28 0.00 5.91
CA TYR A 108 9.00 1.23 6.23
C TYR A 108 10.19 1.03 7.18
N SER A 109 10.28 -0.14 7.83
CA SER A 109 11.38 -0.47 8.77
C SER A 109 12.55 -1.20 8.09
N GLN A 110 12.49 -1.45 6.77
CA GLN A 110 13.59 -2.03 6.01
C GLN A 110 14.71 -1.01 5.78
N LYS A 111 15.88 -1.48 5.34
CA LYS A 111 16.98 -0.62 4.93
C LYS A 111 16.55 0.34 3.81
N ASP A 112 17.19 1.49 3.75
CA ASP A 112 17.00 2.43 2.66
C ASP A 112 17.46 1.87 1.31
N PHE A 113 17.20 2.62 0.25
CA PHE A 113 17.55 2.24 -1.12
C PHE A 113 19.03 1.88 -1.28
N TYR A 114 19.93 2.70 -0.75
CA TYR A 114 21.37 2.48 -0.87
C TYR A 114 21.86 1.29 -0.03
N GLY A 115 21.21 1.02 1.09
CA GLY A 115 21.50 -0.15 1.93
C GLY A 115 21.00 -1.48 1.34
N ARG A 116 20.07 -1.44 0.39
CA ARG A 116 19.53 -2.64 -0.29
C ARG A 116 20.15 -2.90 -1.66
N THR A 117 20.56 -1.84 -2.34
CA THR A 117 21.17 -1.92 -3.67
C THR A 117 22.68 -1.85 -3.57
N ASN A 118 23.38 -2.34 -4.58
CA ASN A 118 24.82 -2.13 -4.73
C ASN A 118 25.15 -0.80 -5.44
N ILE A 119 24.20 0.13 -5.48
CA ILE A 119 24.36 1.43 -6.12
C ILE A 119 25.04 2.37 -5.13
N PRO A 120 26.23 2.90 -5.42
CA PRO A 120 26.90 3.80 -4.51
C PRO A 120 26.14 5.13 -4.39
N TYR A 121 26.07 5.64 -3.18
CA TYR A 121 25.55 6.99 -2.96
C TYR A 121 26.48 8.02 -3.63
N THR A 122 25.91 8.85 -4.48
CA THR A 122 26.60 9.99 -5.08
C THR A 122 26.02 11.28 -4.53
N ALA A 123 26.89 12.13 -3.99
CA ALA A 123 26.45 13.42 -3.49
C ALA A 123 25.84 14.26 -4.61
N TYR A 124 24.73 14.90 -4.29
CA TYR A 124 24.06 15.82 -5.22
C TYR A 124 24.93 17.05 -5.44
N THR A 125 25.11 17.44 -6.71
CA THR A 125 25.61 18.76 -7.11
C THR A 125 24.68 19.36 -8.17
N PRO A 126 24.61 20.69 -8.29
CA PRO A 126 23.78 21.34 -9.32
C PRO A 126 24.11 20.87 -10.75
N GLU A 127 25.39 20.63 -11.03
CA GLU A 127 25.86 20.20 -12.36
C GLU A 127 25.40 18.79 -12.69
N ILE A 128 25.49 17.86 -11.72
CA ILE A 128 25.00 16.49 -11.87
C ILE A 128 23.49 16.48 -12.10
N PHE A 129 22.78 17.31 -11.34
CA PHE A 129 21.31 17.43 -11.51
C PHE A 129 20.94 18.02 -12.86
N GLN A 130 21.63 19.09 -13.31
CA GLN A 130 21.38 19.66 -14.62
C GLN A 130 21.60 18.63 -15.74
N SER A 131 22.71 17.91 -15.69
CA SER A 131 22.99 16.84 -16.67
C SER A 131 21.93 15.73 -16.66
N PHE A 132 21.43 15.37 -15.47
CA PHE A 132 20.32 14.42 -15.34
C PHE A 132 19.05 14.96 -16.01
N VAL A 133 18.68 16.23 -15.71
CA VAL A 133 17.47 16.86 -16.26
C VAL A 133 17.54 16.92 -17.78
N ASP A 134 18.69 17.36 -18.36
CA ASP A 134 18.87 17.45 -19.80
C ASP A 134 18.70 16.09 -20.47
N ASN A 135 19.38 15.05 -19.96
CA ASN A 135 19.23 13.68 -20.45
C ASN A 135 17.81 13.14 -20.30
N TYR A 136 17.12 13.49 -19.20
CA TYR A 136 15.75 13.06 -18.97
C TYR A 136 14.78 13.69 -19.97
N ILE A 137 14.93 15.03 -20.22
CA ILE A 137 14.11 15.76 -21.17
C ILE A 137 14.31 15.22 -22.58
N ASP A 138 15.55 14.96 -22.98
CA ASP A 138 15.85 14.38 -24.30
C ASP A 138 15.19 13.01 -24.50
N LYS A 139 15.28 12.14 -23.50
CA LYS A 139 14.61 10.82 -23.52
C LYS A 139 13.09 10.95 -23.52
N LEU A 140 12.54 11.87 -22.74
CA LEU A 140 11.09 12.14 -22.67
C LEU A 140 10.58 12.60 -24.04
N ASN A 141 11.27 13.55 -24.69
CA ASN A 141 10.91 14.03 -26.02
C ASN A 141 11.03 12.92 -27.08
N ALA A 142 12.09 12.12 -27.02
CA ALA A 142 12.29 10.99 -27.93
C ALA A 142 11.25 9.87 -27.79
N SER A 143 10.66 9.74 -26.61
CA SER A 143 9.62 8.73 -26.32
C SER A 143 8.19 9.24 -26.53
N TYR A 144 8.03 10.50 -26.94
CA TYR A 144 6.70 11.06 -27.17
C TYR A 144 5.93 10.26 -28.24
N THR A 145 4.71 9.92 -27.92
CA THR A 145 3.76 9.29 -28.85
C THR A 145 2.35 9.80 -28.58
N ASP A 146 1.53 9.87 -29.60
CA ASP A 146 0.13 10.26 -29.45
C ASP A 146 -0.67 9.04 -28.98
N VAL A 147 -1.11 9.10 -27.71
CA VAL A 147 -1.83 8.00 -27.06
C VAL A 147 -3.31 8.33 -26.97
N THR A 148 -4.10 7.73 -27.83
CA THR A 148 -5.55 7.91 -27.86
C THR A 148 -6.32 6.77 -27.18
N SER A 149 -5.70 5.60 -27.04
CA SER A 149 -6.28 4.42 -26.38
C SER A 149 -5.20 3.60 -25.70
N ILE A 150 -5.59 2.78 -24.72
CA ILE A 150 -4.70 1.94 -23.92
C ILE A 150 -5.06 0.46 -24.07
N ASP A 151 -4.03 -0.35 -24.29
CA ASP A 151 -4.08 -1.80 -24.12
C ASP A 151 -3.66 -2.12 -22.67
N GLU A 152 -4.63 -2.18 -21.75
CA GLU A 152 -4.36 -2.45 -20.34
C GLU A 152 -3.63 -3.79 -20.11
N PRO A 153 -3.95 -4.91 -20.79
CA PRO A 153 -3.18 -6.15 -20.74
C PRO A 153 -1.71 -5.97 -21.15
N LEU A 154 -1.44 -5.15 -22.16
CA LEU A 154 -0.07 -4.84 -22.59
C LEU A 154 0.66 -4.05 -21.49
N VAL A 155 0.07 -3.01 -20.94
CA VAL A 155 0.65 -2.21 -19.83
C VAL A 155 0.98 -3.11 -18.65
N CYS A 156 0.07 -4.00 -18.25
CA CYS A 156 0.29 -4.97 -17.19
C CYS A 156 1.51 -5.84 -17.46
N ARG A 157 1.56 -6.46 -18.65
CA ARG A 157 2.65 -7.38 -19.03
C ARG A 157 4.00 -6.68 -19.07
N GLU A 158 4.08 -5.51 -19.71
CA GLU A 158 5.34 -4.76 -19.84
C GLU A 158 5.83 -4.22 -18.49
N SER A 159 4.92 -3.76 -17.62
CA SER A 159 5.26 -3.32 -16.26
C SER A 159 5.81 -4.48 -15.41
N VAL A 160 5.14 -5.63 -15.42
CA VAL A 160 5.62 -6.84 -14.70
C VAL A 160 6.95 -7.32 -15.25
N HIS A 161 7.10 -7.32 -16.57
CA HIS A 161 8.36 -7.72 -17.23
C HIS A 161 9.51 -6.78 -16.83
N GLY A 162 9.28 -5.46 -16.88
CA GLY A 162 10.26 -4.45 -16.48
C GLY A 162 10.72 -4.64 -15.03
N TYR A 163 9.78 -4.79 -14.09
CA TYR A 163 10.14 -5.02 -12.68
C TYR A 163 10.88 -6.34 -12.46
N ASN A 164 10.51 -7.42 -13.17
CA ASN A 164 11.26 -8.68 -13.09
C ASN A 164 12.71 -8.56 -13.57
N GLN A 165 12.98 -7.66 -14.53
CA GLN A 165 14.35 -7.43 -15.03
C GLN A 165 15.21 -6.64 -14.04
N ILE A 166 14.64 -5.69 -13.31
CA ILE A 166 15.38 -4.76 -12.46
C ILE A 166 15.33 -5.11 -10.97
N SER A 167 14.49 -6.07 -10.57
CA SER A 167 14.25 -6.39 -9.15
C SER A 167 15.53 -6.73 -8.40
N ASP A 168 16.39 -7.57 -8.98
CA ASP A 168 17.63 -8.00 -8.34
C ASP A 168 18.62 -6.82 -8.20
N THR A 169 18.65 -5.90 -9.18
CA THR A 169 19.51 -4.71 -9.16
C THR A 169 19.03 -3.69 -8.12
N LEU A 170 17.72 -3.54 -7.98
CA LEU A 170 17.12 -2.57 -7.06
C LEU A 170 16.89 -3.14 -5.65
N GLY A 171 17.17 -4.42 -5.44
CA GLY A 171 16.91 -5.08 -4.14
C GLY A 171 15.44 -5.03 -3.73
N ILE A 172 14.53 -5.13 -4.69
CA ILE A 172 13.08 -5.18 -4.50
C ILE A 172 12.54 -6.56 -4.83
N HIS A 173 11.35 -6.89 -4.31
CA HIS A 173 10.69 -8.14 -4.66
C HIS A 173 10.13 -8.11 -6.08
N ARG A 174 9.95 -9.30 -6.63
CA ARG A 174 9.23 -9.45 -7.90
C ARG A 174 7.73 -9.30 -7.67
N PRO A 175 6.98 -8.83 -8.67
CA PRO A 175 5.52 -8.78 -8.58
C PRO A 175 4.94 -10.11 -8.10
N PRO A 176 4.02 -10.11 -7.11
CA PRO A 176 3.49 -11.33 -6.52
C PRO A 176 2.69 -12.20 -7.51
N HIS A 177 2.30 -11.62 -8.63
CA HIS A 177 1.57 -12.28 -9.71
C HIS A 177 2.11 -11.85 -11.08
N SER A 178 2.08 -12.77 -12.04
CA SER A 178 2.39 -12.47 -13.46
C SER A 178 1.36 -11.54 -14.12
N SER A 179 0.17 -11.44 -13.55
CA SER A 179 -0.91 -10.55 -13.98
C SER A 179 -1.64 -10.00 -12.74
N PRO A 180 -1.07 -8.98 -12.09
CA PRO A 180 -1.74 -8.28 -11.00
C PRO A 180 -3.04 -7.66 -11.48
N ARG A 181 -4.12 -7.85 -10.75
CA ARG A 181 -5.41 -7.25 -11.08
C ARG A 181 -5.45 -5.83 -10.53
N VAL A 182 -5.46 -4.86 -11.41
CA VAL A 182 -5.80 -3.48 -11.06
C VAL A 182 -7.31 -3.34 -10.87
N LYS A 183 -7.72 -2.46 -10.00
CA LYS A 183 -9.13 -2.15 -9.74
C LYS A 183 -9.38 -0.66 -9.87
N THR A 184 -10.61 -0.29 -10.18
CA THR A 184 -11.02 1.12 -10.17
C THR A 184 -11.34 1.54 -8.74
N MET A 185 -10.92 2.74 -8.34
CA MET A 185 -11.26 3.35 -7.07
C MET A 185 -12.78 3.49 -6.91
N LEU A 186 -13.33 3.07 -5.77
CA LEU A 186 -14.78 3.13 -5.53
C LEU A 186 -15.33 4.56 -5.52
N PHE A 187 -14.52 5.53 -5.10
CA PHE A 187 -14.93 6.93 -4.94
C PHE A 187 -14.27 7.84 -5.99
N THR A 188 -14.07 7.34 -7.21
CA THR A 188 -13.44 8.08 -8.33
C THR A 188 -13.87 9.54 -8.43
N PRO A 189 -15.17 9.94 -8.42
CA PRO A 189 -15.55 11.33 -8.58
C PRO A 189 -15.01 12.26 -7.48
N PHE A 190 -14.93 11.77 -6.24
CA PHE A 190 -14.38 12.54 -5.12
C PHE A 190 -12.84 12.55 -5.13
N ILE A 191 -12.25 11.43 -5.49
CA ILE A 191 -10.80 11.27 -5.55
C ILE A 191 -10.21 12.10 -6.70
N SER A 192 -10.90 12.20 -7.84
CA SER A 192 -10.52 13.06 -8.96
C SER A 192 -10.47 14.53 -8.57
N MET A 193 -11.35 14.99 -7.65
CA MET A 193 -11.33 16.40 -7.16
C MET A 193 -10.04 16.76 -6.42
N VAL A 194 -9.34 15.79 -5.86
CA VAL A 194 -8.04 15.99 -5.17
C VAL A 194 -6.86 15.49 -5.99
N SER A 195 -7.08 15.22 -7.29
CA SER A 195 -6.05 14.85 -8.28
C SER A 195 -5.24 13.59 -7.92
N VAL A 196 -5.83 12.64 -7.19
CA VAL A 196 -5.20 11.35 -6.92
C VAL A 196 -5.45 10.42 -8.11
N THR A 197 -4.37 9.93 -8.70
CA THR A 197 -4.40 9.10 -9.91
C THR A 197 -4.39 7.60 -9.64
N GLY A 198 -3.76 7.19 -8.55
CA GLY A 198 -3.68 5.80 -8.12
C GLY A 198 -3.51 5.71 -6.61
N SER A 199 -3.65 4.52 -6.07
CA SER A 199 -3.41 4.23 -4.65
C SER A 199 -3.12 2.76 -4.43
N MET A 200 -2.11 2.48 -3.63
CA MET A 200 -1.88 1.15 -3.07
C MET A 200 -2.72 0.99 -1.80
N GLY A 201 -3.53 -0.06 -1.74
CA GLY A 201 -4.36 -0.42 -0.59
C GLY A 201 -3.58 -1.29 0.41
N PRO A 202 -3.06 -0.71 1.51
CA PRO A 202 -2.14 -1.40 2.42
C PRO A 202 -2.79 -2.53 3.22
N PHE A 203 -4.12 -2.54 3.33
CA PHE A 203 -4.85 -3.53 4.12
C PHE A 203 -5.01 -4.88 3.44
N PHE A 204 -4.98 -4.90 2.09
CA PHE A 204 -5.22 -6.12 1.30
C PHE A 204 -4.23 -6.30 0.15
N CYS A 205 -3.12 -5.58 0.15
CA CYS A 205 -2.08 -5.62 -0.87
C CYS A 205 -2.68 -5.60 -2.29
N GLU A 206 -3.56 -4.63 -2.53
CA GLU A 206 -4.16 -4.35 -3.82
C GLU A 206 -3.80 -2.94 -4.25
N PHE A 207 -3.81 -2.67 -5.55
CA PHE A 207 -3.70 -1.30 -6.02
C PHE A 207 -4.88 -0.93 -6.91
N THR A 208 -5.23 0.33 -6.85
CA THR A 208 -6.37 0.90 -7.54
C THR A 208 -5.94 2.08 -8.40
N LEU A 209 -6.60 2.25 -9.52
CA LEU A 209 -6.43 3.41 -10.38
C LEU A 209 -7.71 4.22 -10.41
N ASN A 210 -7.54 5.52 -10.57
CA ASN A 210 -8.65 6.43 -10.78
C ASN A 210 -9.31 6.13 -12.13
N GLY A 211 -10.64 6.00 -12.14
CA GLY A 211 -11.42 5.70 -13.36
C GLY A 211 -11.42 6.81 -14.41
N ASP A 212 -11.02 8.03 -14.02
CA ASP A 212 -10.96 9.21 -14.91
C ASP A 212 -9.55 9.46 -15.49
N LEU A 213 -8.62 8.49 -15.36
CA LEU A 213 -7.28 8.63 -15.92
C LEU A 213 -7.30 8.82 -17.44
N LEU A 214 -6.51 9.78 -17.90
CA LEU A 214 -6.24 9.89 -19.33
C LEU A 214 -5.42 8.70 -19.83
N PRO A 215 -5.61 8.26 -21.10
CA PRO A 215 -4.81 7.18 -21.69
C PRO A 215 -3.30 7.38 -21.53
N SER A 216 -2.80 8.59 -21.67
CA SER A 216 -1.38 8.93 -21.49
C SER A 216 -0.85 8.81 -20.06
N GLN A 217 -1.73 8.90 -19.05
CA GLN A 217 -1.37 8.80 -17.63
C GLN A 217 -1.36 7.34 -17.14
N TYR A 218 -2.20 6.49 -17.73
CA TYR A 218 -2.46 5.13 -17.24
C TYR A 218 -1.19 4.29 -17.08
N PRO A 219 -0.27 4.18 -18.06
CA PRO A 219 0.90 3.30 -17.94
C PRO A 219 1.83 3.69 -16.80
N ALA A 220 2.09 5.01 -16.66
CA ALA A 220 2.96 5.52 -15.60
C ALA A 220 2.34 5.31 -14.21
N THR A 221 1.04 5.60 -14.06
CA THR A 221 0.32 5.38 -12.80
C THR A 221 0.25 3.89 -12.46
N TYR A 222 -0.03 3.02 -13.44
CA TYR A 222 -0.04 1.58 -13.25
C TYR A 222 1.31 1.07 -12.71
N ALA A 223 2.41 1.45 -13.37
CA ALA A 223 3.75 1.04 -12.96
C ALA A 223 4.09 1.57 -11.56
N HIS A 224 3.72 2.83 -11.25
CA HIS A 224 3.94 3.43 -9.94
C HIS A 224 3.21 2.66 -8.83
N GLU A 225 1.91 2.39 -8.99
CA GLU A 225 1.13 1.69 -7.97
C GLU A 225 1.56 0.21 -7.83
N LEU A 226 1.97 -0.42 -8.92
CA LEU A 226 2.54 -1.76 -8.87
C LEU A 226 3.84 -1.79 -8.04
N ALA A 227 4.68 -0.75 -8.13
CA ALA A 227 5.91 -0.66 -7.34
C ALA A 227 5.66 -0.70 -5.84
N HIS A 228 4.55 -0.19 -5.35
CA HIS A 228 4.18 -0.25 -3.94
C HIS A 228 3.89 -1.66 -3.40
N LEU A 229 3.74 -2.65 -4.27
CA LEU A 229 3.60 -4.07 -3.89
C LEU A 229 4.95 -4.81 -3.79
N LEU A 230 6.05 -4.17 -4.21
CA LEU A 230 7.39 -4.75 -4.30
C LEU A 230 8.27 -4.30 -3.15
#